data_fa776902123ba40724df3485dfc9576d
#
_entry.id   fa776902123ba40724df3485dfc9576d
#
_cell.length_a   1.000
_cell.length_b   1.000
_cell.length_c   1.000
_cell.angle_alpha   90.00
_cell.angle_beta   90.00
_cell.angle_gamma   90.00
#
_symmetry.space_group_name_H-M   'P 1'
#
loop_
_entity.id
_entity.type
_entity.pdbx_description
1 polymer ?
#
loop_
_entity_poly.entity_id
_entity_poly.type
_entity_poly.pdbx_seq_one_letter_code
_entity_poly.pdbx_strand_id
1 'polypeptide(L)'
;MKQILCTLDYELYGNGTGDVFEHIIKPTEELLAIARRHGIKYTIFFEVVEYWYLKREWERGNKMGYTEDPISAMEQQLREAYLQGHDVQLHLHPQWIGAVHQDGQWRLDLSNWCLGRYQGGGEYSLLSLLKRGKETIEEIIRPIDPHYSCIALRAGGYNAQPSEEIVRAMRQVGLKVDSSIYPGGFETGVLSNYDYTSVAPGLGHWYVEDRLEYSTHGVTDIMELPIVAFPIRRLQKYLSSDRIKALFQNRKSAADTYSAKTANKGGIWGKISYFVELEWQTWDFCLFSKNLHRRFLKRIESQRGRKEFVLVGHPKSYVSGESFNYLIGQLKS
;
A
#
# COMPACT_ATOMS: atom_id res chain seq x y z
N MET A 1 -11.88 5.21 22.92
CA MET A 1 -12.25 4.07 22.05
C MET A 1 -11.12 3.91 21.04
N LYS A 2 -10.71 2.69 20.72
CA LYS A 2 -9.71 2.42 19.68
C LYS A 2 -10.41 2.31 18.34
N GLN A 3 -9.85 2.96 17.32
CA GLN A 3 -10.38 2.98 15.97
C GLN A 3 -9.43 2.19 15.06
N ILE A 4 -9.97 1.25 14.30
CA ILE A 4 -9.24 0.49 13.31
C ILE A 4 -9.65 0.97 11.92
N LEU A 5 -8.67 1.39 11.16
CA LEU A 5 -8.81 1.91 9.80
C LEU A 5 -8.28 0.85 8.84
N CYS A 6 -9.15 0.25 8.06
CA CYS A 6 -8.74 -0.71 7.03
C CYS A 6 -8.46 0.03 5.72
N THR A 7 -7.27 -0.16 5.17
CA THR A 7 -6.88 0.44 3.90
C THR A 7 -6.52 -0.62 2.88
N LEU A 8 -6.72 -0.34 1.60
CA LEU A 8 -6.34 -1.22 0.49
C LEU A 8 -5.37 -0.48 -0.43
N ASP A 9 -4.24 -1.10 -0.75
CA ASP A 9 -3.35 -0.63 -1.80
C ASP A 9 -3.78 -1.30 -3.11
N TYR A 10 -4.49 -0.54 -3.94
CA TYR A 10 -5.14 -1.00 -5.16
C TYR A 10 -4.15 -0.88 -6.32
N GLU A 11 -3.38 -1.93 -6.54
CA GLU A 11 -2.22 -1.95 -7.42
C GLU A 11 -1.85 -3.36 -7.89
N LEU A 12 -1.15 -3.48 -9.02
CA LEU A 12 -0.45 -4.68 -9.46
C LEU A 12 0.85 -4.90 -8.66
N TYR A 13 1.60 -5.94 -9.00
CA TYR A 13 2.93 -6.13 -8.42
C TYR A 13 3.90 -5.05 -8.89
N GLY A 14 4.71 -4.52 -7.99
CA GLY A 14 5.61 -3.39 -8.25
C GLY A 14 6.64 -3.62 -9.37
N ASN A 15 6.79 -4.84 -9.86
CA ASN A 15 7.61 -5.18 -11.02
C ASN A 15 6.81 -5.25 -12.34
N GLY A 16 5.54 -4.84 -12.33
CA GLY A 16 4.67 -4.85 -13.49
C GLY A 16 4.07 -6.22 -13.84
N THR A 17 4.27 -7.24 -13.01
CA THR A 17 3.58 -8.52 -13.21
C THR A 17 2.18 -8.49 -12.60
N GLY A 18 1.34 -9.42 -13.02
CA GLY A 18 -0.03 -9.54 -12.56
C GLY A 18 -1.03 -9.22 -13.69
N ASP A 19 -2.28 -9.37 -13.36
CA ASP A 19 -3.43 -9.15 -14.24
C ASP A 19 -4.45 -8.31 -13.47
N VAL A 20 -4.99 -7.26 -14.09
CA VAL A 20 -5.91 -6.31 -13.45
C VAL A 20 -7.15 -7.02 -12.92
N PHE A 21 -7.74 -7.93 -13.69
CA PHE A 21 -8.97 -8.62 -13.27
C PHE A 21 -8.69 -9.64 -12.16
N GLU A 22 -7.62 -10.44 -12.30
CA GLU A 22 -7.33 -11.52 -11.35
C GLU A 22 -6.70 -11.02 -10.05
N HIS A 23 -5.92 -9.92 -10.10
CA HIS A 23 -5.12 -9.48 -8.94
C HIS A 23 -5.64 -8.19 -8.30
N ILE A 24 -6.48 -7.42 -9.02
CA ILE A 24 -7.07 -6.19 -8.46
C ILE A 24 -8.58 -6.30 -8.37
N ILE A 25 -9.30 -6.45 -9.51
CA ILE A 25 -10.76 -6.34 -9.57
C ILE A 25 -11.44 -7.42 -8.73
N LYS A 26 -11.22 -8.70 -9.04
CA LYS A 26 -11.87 -9.83 -8.35
C LYS A 26 -11.57 -9.86 -6.84
N PRO A 27 -10.30 -9.75 -6.40
CA PRO A 27 -10.00 -9.74 -4.97
C PRO A 27 -10.61 -8.55 -4.24
N THR A 28 -10.62 -7.36 -4.87
CA THR A 28 -11.24 -6.17 -4.29
C THR A 28 -12.74 -6.35 -4.15
N GLU A 29 -13.42 -6.95 -5.15
CA GLU A 29 -14.85 -7.25 -5.07
C GLU A 29 -15.17 -8.16 -3.88
N GLU A 30 -14.39 -9.22 -3.66
CA GLU A 30 -14.54 -10.09 -2.49
C GLU A 30 -14.34 -9.33 -1.17
N LEU A 31 -13.31 -8.47 -1.10
CA LEU A 31 -13.04 -7.63 0.08
C LEU A 31 -14.20 -6.64 0.33
N LEU A 32 -14.72 -6.00 -0.71
CA LEU A 32 -15.89 -5.11 -0.62
C LEU A 32 -17.15 -5.86 -0.18
N ALA A 33 -17.34 -7.10 -0.64
CA ALA A 33 -18.44 -7.94 -0.18
C ALA A 33 -18.32 -8.31 1.30
N ILE A 34 -17.10 -8.56 1.80
CA ILE A 34 -16.86 -8.76 3.24
C ILE A 34 -17.15 -7.46 4.01
N ALA A 35 -16.66 -6.33 3.53
CA ALA A 35 -16.90 -5.03 4.15
C ALA A 35 -18.40 -4.73 4.30
N ARG A 36 -19.17 -4.96 3.25
CA ARG A 36 -20.64 -4.77 3.24
C ARG A 36 -21.33 -5.65 4.27
N ARG A 37 -20.99 -6.94 4.34
CA ARG A 37 -21.56 -7.88 5.33
C ARG A 37 -21.29 -7.46 6.77
N HIS A 38 -20.15 -6.82 7.01
CA HIS A 38 -19.71 -6.45 8.34
C HIS A 38 -19.87 -4.95 8.68
N GLY A 39 -20.35 -4.13 7.74
CA GLY A 39 -20.53 -2.69 7.95
C GLY A 39 -19.21 -1.94 8.17
N ILE A 40 -18.10 -2.43 7.61
CA ILE A 40 -16.81 -1.74 7.64
C ILE A 40 -16.58 -0.95 6.36
N LYS A 41 -15.67 0.01 6.41
CA LYS A 41 -15.29 0.83 5.26
C LYS A 41 -13.79 0.77 5.04
N TYR A 42 -13.38 0.86 3.77
CA TYR A 42 -11.98 0.98 3.39
C TYR A 42 -11.67 2.40 2.95
N THR A 43 -10.41 2.79 3.13
CA THR A 43 -9.76 3.80 2.32
C THR A 43 -8.95 3.05 1.27
N ILE A 44 -9.27 3.25 0.00
CA ILE A 44 -8.62 2.60 -1.15
C ILE A 44 -7.56 3.55 -1.67
N PHE A 45 -6.30 3.19 -1.50
CA PHE A 45 -5.16 3.90 -2.06
C PHE A 45 -4.93 3.40 -3.49
N PHE A 46 -5.36 4.21 -4.45
CA PHE A 46 -5.36 3.89 -5.87
C PHE A 46 -4.05 4.27 -6.54
N GLU A 47 -3.38 3.29 -7.16
CA GLU A 47 -2.11 3.49 -7.87
C GLU A 47 -2.34 4.17 -9.22
N VAL A 48 -2.09 5.49 -9.25
CA VAL A 48 -2.45 6.33 -10.40
C VAL A 48 -1.45 6.25 -11.54
N VAL A 49 -0.14 6.02 -11.27
CA VAL A 49 0.86 6.00 -12.34
C VAL A 49 0.73 4.71 -13.16
N GLU A 50 0.51 3.57 -12.50
CA GLU A 50 0.15 2.31 -13.16
C GLU A 50 -1.09 2.48 -14.03
N TYR A 51 -2.16 3.07 -13.47
CA TYR A 51 -3.40 3.35 -14.19
C TYR A 51 -3.17 4.22 -15.44
N TRP A 52 -2.35 5.28 -15.38
CA TRP A 52 -2.07 6.13 -16.55
C TRP A 52 -1.41 5.35 -17.67
N TYR A 53 -0.48 4.44 -17.35
CA TYR A 53 0.24 3.68 -18.36
C TYR A 53 -0.61 2.53 -18.91
N LEU A 54 -1.45 1.89 -18.10
CA LEU A 54 -2.47 0.95 -18.55
C LEU A 54 -3.44 1.65 -19.54
N LYS A 55 -3.97 2.82 -19.16
CA LYS A 55 -4.89 3.62 -19.98
C LYS A 55 -4.23 4.03 -21.29
N ARG A 56 -3.02 4.53 -21.25
CA ARG A 56 -2.27 4.92 -22.44
C ARG A 56 -2.08 3.77 -23.43
N GLU A 57 -1.71 2.60 -22.98
CA GLU A 57 -1.55 1.43 -23.85
C GLU A 57 -2.89 0.98 -24.42
N TRP A 58 -3.93 0.95 -23.60
CA TRP A 58 -5.29 0.60 -24.03
C TRP A 58 -5.81 1.56 -25.12
N GLU A 59 -5.68 2.86 -24.94
CA GLU A 59 -6.11 3.91 -25.88
C GLU A 59 -5.33 3.85 -27.21
N ARG A 60 -4.08 3.42 -27.18
CA ARG A 60 -3.26 3.18 -28.39
C ARG A 60 -3.61 1.88 -29.12
N GLY A 61 -4.56 1.10 -28.62
CA GLY A 61 -4.97 -0.18 -29.19
C GLY A 61 -4.14 -1.37 -28.71
N ASN A 62 -3.13 -1.17 -27.86
CA ASN A 62 -2.44 -2.29 -27.21
C ASN A 62 -3.30 -2.85 -26.09
N LYS A 63 -3.97 -3.95 -26.35
CA LYS A 63 -4.88 -4.56 -25.39
C LYS A 63 -4.20 -5.32 -24.25
N MET A 64 -2.88 -5.44 -24.25
CA MET A 64 -2.09 -6.04 -23.16
C MET A 64 -2.54 -7.48 -22.79
N GLY A 65 -3.25 -8.15 -23.70
CA GLY A 65 -3.85 -9.46 -23.45
C GLY A 65 -5.27 -9.45 -22.86
N TYR A 66 -5.81 -8.28 -22.51
CA TYR A 66 -7.17 -8.14 -21.99
C TYR A 66 -8.23 -8.23 -23.09
N THR A 67 -9.30 -8.97 -22.86
CA THR A 67 -10.50 -9.02 -23.72
C THR A 67 -11.53 -7.97 -23.32
N GLU A 68 -11.52 -7.56 -22.07
CA GLU A 68 -12.38 -6.52 -21.50
C GLU A 68 -11.55 -5.26 -21.19
N ASP A 69 -12.21 -4.10 -21.12
CA ASP A 69 -11.54 -2.85 -20.81
C ASP A 69 -11.16 -2.76 -19.32
N PRO A 70 -9.86 -2.91 -18.98
CA PRO A 70 -9.42 -2.86 -17.59
C PRO A 70 -9.58 -1.45 -16.99
N ILE A 71 -9.53 -0.40 -17.80
CA ILE A 71 -9.62 0.99 -17.35
C ILE A 71 -11.03 1.29 -16.88
N SER A 72 -12.01 1.00 -17.74
CA SER A 72 -13.43 1.17 -17.39
C SER A 72 -13.82 0.31 -16.18
N ALA A 73 -13.29 -0.92 -16.06
CA ALA A 73 -13.54 -1.80 -14.93
C ALA A 73 -12.99 -1.22 -13.61
N MET A 74 -11.75 -0.70 -13.61
CA MET A 74 -11.15 -0.06 -12.44
C MET A 74 -11.95 1.18 -12.02
N GLU A 75 -12.25 2.09 -12.97
CA GLU A 75 -13.01 3.31 -12.68
C GLU A 75 -14.42 3.00 -12.12
N GLN A 76 -15.11 2.02 -12.73
CA GLN A 76 -16.43 1.60 -12.26
C GLN A 76 -16.36 1.04 -10.84
N GLN A 77 -15.40 0.15 -10.55
CA GLN A 77 -15.26 -0.45 -9.22
C GLN A 77 -14.96 0.62 -8.16
N LEU A 78 -14.12 1.62 -8.46
CA LEU A 78 -13.83 2.72 -7.53
C LEU A 78 -15.06 3.59 -7.26
N ARG A 79 -15.84 3.93 -8.31
CA ARG A 79 -17.10 4.66 -8.15
C ARG A 79 -18.11 3.88 -7.31
N GLU A 80 -18.28 2.59 -7.58
CA GLU A 80 -19.20 1.73 -6.82
C GLU A 80 -18.77 1.57 -5.36
N ALA A 81 -17.45 1.44 -5.11
CA ALA A 81 -16.92 1.42 -3.76
C ALA A 81 -17.21 2.74 -3.02
N TYR A 82 -16.99 3.88 -3.68
CA TYR A 82 -17.29 5.19 -3.10
C TYR A 82 -18.78 5.34 -2.76
N LEU A 83 -19.69 4.97 -3.66
CA LEU A 83 -21.14 4.96 -3.41
C LEU A 83 -21.54 4.05 -2.24
N GLN A 84 -20.77 3.01 -1.96
CA GLN A 84 -20.95 2.16 -0.79
C GLN A 84 -20.37 2.76 0.49
N GLY A 85 -19.79 3.97 0.43
CA GLY A 85 -19.21 4.72 1.55
C GLY A 85 -17.76 4.35 1.87
N HIS A 86 -17.05 3.68 0.96
CA HIS A 86 -15.60 3.59 0.97
C HIS A 86 -15.00 4.92 0.50
N ASP A 87 -13.71 5.13 0.78
CA ASP A 87 -12.99 6.32 0.33
C ASP A 87 -11.90 5.92 -0.67
N VAL A 88 -11.53 6.83 -1.59
CA VAL A 88 -10.49 6.60 -2.59
C VAL A 88 -9.42 7.67 -2.44
N GLN A 89 -8.17 7.29 -2.28
CA GLN A 89 -7.06 8.20 -2.01
C GLN A 89 -5.83 7.84 -2.88
N LEU A 90 -4.81 8.71 -2.88
CA LEU A 90 -3.68 8.63 -3.80
C LEU A 90 -2.63 7.60 -3.34
N HIS A 91 -2.34 6.63 -4.20
CA HIS A 91 -1.15 5.78 -4.16
C HIS A 91 -0.24 6.10 -5.33
N LEU A 92 1.07 6.05 -5.13
CA LEU A 92 2.00 6.46 -6.17
C LEU A 92 3.30 5.65 -6.16
N HIS A 93 3.53 4.97 -7.29
CA HIS A 93 4.74 4.22 -7.61
C HIS A 93 5.46 4.83 -8.81
N PRO A 94 6.53 5.63 -8.61
CA PRO A 94 7.16 6.35 -9.72
C PRO A 94 7.91 5.46 -10.72
N GLN A 95 8.21 4.19 -10.40
CA GLN A 95 8.82 3.26 -11.36
C GLN A 95 7.93 2.95 -12.57
N TRP A 96 6.63 3.25 -12.52
CA TRP A 96 5.75 3.14 -13.67
C TRP A 96 5.93 4.26 -14.69
N ILE A 97 6.64 5.34 -14.34
CA ILE A 97 6.90 6.45 -15.28
C ILE A 97 7.76 5.95 -16.44
N GLY A 98 7.27 6.16 -17.66
CA GLY A 98 7.92 5.64 -18.85
C GLY A 98 7.68 4.16 -19.15
N ALA A 99 6.83 3.48 -18.34
CA ALA A 99 6.53 2.06 -18.56
C ALA A 99 6.00 1.77 -19.96
N VAL A 100 6.40 0.65 -20.54
CA VAL A 100 5.98 0.19 -21.86
C VAL A 100 5.57 -1.27 -21.78
N HIS A 101 4.40 -1.59 -22.33
CA HIS A 101 3.97 -2.99 -22.47
C HIS A 101 4.39 -3.55 -23.82
N GLN A 102 5.34 -4.47 -23.81
CA GLN A 102 5.89 -5.09 -25.01
C GLN A 102 6.13 -6.58 -24.76
N ASP A 103 5.90 -7.40 -25.81
CA ASP A 103 6.10 -8.87 -25.76
C ASP A 103 5.33 -9.54 -24.58
N GLY A 104 4.13 -9.04 -24.28
CA GLY A 104 3.28 -9.56 -23.20
C GLY A 104 3.75 -9.21 -21.78
N GLN A 105 4.68 -8.26 -21.63
CA GLN A 105 5.24 -7.86 -20.34
C GLN A 105 5.40 -6.35 -20.22
N TRP A 106 5.29 -5.85 -19.00
CA TRP A 106 5.64 -4.48 -18.67
C TRP A 106 7.15 -4.34 -18.46
N ARG A 107 7.72 -3.28 -19.02
CA ARG A 107 9.09 -2.83 -18.78
C ARG A 107 9.02 -1.54 -17.98
N LEU A 108 9.50 -1.58 -16.75
CA LEU A 108 9.48 -0.48 -15.78
C LEU A 108 10.88 0.05 -15.53
N ASP A 109 10.98 1.31 -15.15
CA ASP A 109 12.23 1.87 -14.62
C ASP A 109 12.32 1.68 -13.10
N LEU A 110 12.83 0.54 -12.68
CA LEU A 110 12.98 0.21 -11.26
C LEU A 110 13.96 1.10 -10.50
N SER A 111 14.76 1.93 -11.18
CA SER A 111 15.62 2.93 -10.50
C SER A 111 14.80 4.02 -9.82
N ASN A 112 13.57 4.23 -10.28
CA ASN A 112 12.60 5.18 -9.70
C ASN A 112 11.73 4.58 -8.59
N TRP A 113 12.12 3.48 -7.97
CA TRP A 113 11.31 2.78 -6.98
C TRP A 113 10.93 3.63 -5.76
N CYS A 114 11.86 4.48 -5.28
CA CYS A 114 11.66 5.29 -4.06
C CYS A 114 11.06 6.66 -4.40
N LEU A 115 9.84 6.92 -3.94
CA LEU A 115 9.18 8.22 -4.13
C LEU A 115 10.01 9.38 -3.54
N GLY A 116 10.56 9.21 -2.33
CA GLY A 116 11.37 10.24 -1.68
C GLY A 116 12.68 10.56 -2.40
N ARG A 117 13.16 9.66 -3.27
CA ARG A 117 14.39 9.85 -4.06
C ARG A 117 14.13 10.14 -5.53
N TYR A 118 12.87 10.23 -5.91
CA TYR A 118 12.49 10.46 -7.27
C TYR A 118 12.91 11.86 -7.75
N GLN A 119 13.58 11.94 -8.90
CA GLN A 119 14.20 13.16 -9.45
C GLN A 119 13.62 13.55 -10.82
N GLY A 120 12.38 13.22 -11.10
CA GLY A 120 11.72 13.63 -12.34
C GLY A 120 11.56 15.15 -12.45
N GLY A 121 11.64 15.68 -13.67
CA GLY A 121 11.52 17.09 -13.97
C GLY A 121 10.30 17.43 -14.84
N GLY A 122 9.93 18.69 -14.91
CA GLY A 122 8.84 19.17 -15.72
C GLY A 122 7.49 18.54 -15.36
N GLU A 123 6.80 17.99 -16.35
CA GLU A 123 5.53 17.28 -16.15
C GLU A 123 5.65 15.99 -15.30
N TYR A 124 6.85 15.46 -15.15
CA TYR A 124 7.18 14.32 -14.31
C TYR A 124 7.83 14.74 -12.98
N SER A 125 7.84 16.02 -12.61
CA SER A 125 8.29 16.40 -11.28
C SER A 125 7.38 15.82 -10.19
N LEU A 126 7.90 15.60 -8.98
CA LEU A 126 7.11 15.07 -7.86
C LEU A 126 5.83 15.90 -7.63
N LEU A 127 5.94 17.24 -7.68
CA LEU A 127 4.80 18.13 -7.57
C LEU A 127 3.74 17.86 -8.66
N SER A 128 4.19 17.73 -9.92
CA SER A 128 3.28 17.47 -11.06
C SER A 128 2.61 16.10 -10.93
N LEU A 129 3.35 15.08 -10.45
CA LEU A 129 2.80 13.74 -10.22
C LEU A 129 1.72 13.74 -9.13
N LEU A 130 1.97 14.39 -7.98
CA LEU A 130 0.99 14.48 -6.91
C LEU A 130 -0.24 15.26 -7.36
N LYS A 131 -0.05 16.38 -8.06
CA LYS A 131 -1.15 17.21 -8.62
C LYS A 131 -2.01 16.38 -9.58
N ARG A 132 -1.39 15.79 -10.60
CA ARG A 132 -2.07 14.98 -11.61
C ARG A 132 -2.72 13.74 -11.00
N GLY A 133 -2.07 13.08 -10.02
CA GLY A 133 -2.63 11.92 -9.34
C GLY A 133 -3.90 12.27 -8.57
N LYS A 134 -3.88 13.39 -7.81
CA LYS A 134 -5.04 13.93 -7.13
C LYS A 134 -6.17 14.25 -8.13
N GLU A 135 -5.87 14.97 -9.19
CA GLU A 135 -6.84 15.33 -10.24
C GLU A 135 -7.46 14.10 -10.90
N THR A 136 -6.67 13.05 -11.20
CA THR A 136 -7.16 11.79 -11.77
C THR A 136 -8.20 11.12 -10.87
N ILE A 137 -7.95 11.02 -9.57
CA ILE A 137 -8.91 10.42 -8.64
C ILE A 137 -10.17 11.27 -8.55
N GLU A 138 -10.01 12.58 -8.49
CA GLU A 138 -11.14 13.54 -8.47
C GLU A 138 -11.97 13.46 -9.74
N GLU A 139 -11.35 13.31 -10.91
CA GLU A 139 -12.05 13.09 -12.18
C GLU A 139 -12.85 11.79 -12.20
N ILE A 140 -12.33 10.72 -11.59
CA ILE A 140 -13.03 9.45 -11.49
C ILE A 140 -14.26 9.57 -10.58
N ILE A 141 -14.17 10.29 -9.47
CA ILE A 141 -15.22 10.30 -8.42
C ILE A 141 -16.22 11.45 -8.59
N ARG A 142 -15.81 12.62 -9.07
CA ARG A 142 -16.68 13.81 -9.19
C ARG A 142 -17.94 13.61 -10.02
N PRO A 143 -18.03 12.72 -11.02
CA PRO A 143 -19.30 12.44 -11.67
C PRO A 143 -20.41 11.95 -10.74
N ILE A 144 -20.05 11.38 -9.58
CA ILE A 144 -20.99 10.86 -8.57
C ILE A 144 -20.99 11.69 -7.27
N ASP A 145 -19.92 12.44 -6.98
CA ASP A 145 -19.82 13.42 -5.89
C ASP A 145 -19.00 14.65 -6.35
N PRO A 146 -19.64 15.72 -6.80
CA PRO A 146 -18.95 16.93 -7.27
C PRO A 146 -18.07 17.63 -6.21
N HIS A 147 -18.28 17.33 -4.92
CA HIS A 147 -17.53 17.94 -3.82
C HIS A 147 -16.39 17.06 -3.33
N TYR A 148 -16.20 15.89 -3.94
CA TYR A 148 -15.11 15.00 -3.58
C TYR A 148 -13.73 15.66 -3.73
N SER A 149 -12.86 15.42 -2.77
CA SER A 149 -11.47 15.87 -2.80
C SER A 149 -10.55 14.77 -2.29
N CYS A 150 -9.56 14.40 -3.08
CA CYS A 150 -8.47 13.54 -2.64
C CYS A 150 -7.55 14.33 -1.70
N ILE A 151 -7.36 13.83 -0.49
CA ILE A 151 -6.61 14.53 0.58
C ILE A 151 -5.48 13.71 1.18
N ALA A 152 -5.37 12.43 0.85
CA ALA A 152 -4.37 11.55 1.43
C ALA A 152 -3.44 10.94 0.38
N LEU A 153 -2.20 10.69 0.80
CA LEU A 153 -1.14 10.04 0.02
C LEU A 153 -0.64 8.79 0.73
N ARG A 154 -0.29 7.76 -0.05
CA ARG A 154 0.58 6.67 0.37
C ARG A 154 1.67 6.46 -0.68
N ALA A 155 2.94 6.54 -0.26
CA ALA A 155 4.07 6.23 -1.11
C ALA A 155 4.19 4.73 -1.35
N GLY A 156 4.49 4.34 -2.60
CA GLY A 156 4.67 2.96 -2.99
C GLY A 156 5.78 2.26 -2.21
N GLY A 157 5.52 1.03 -1.75
CA GLY A 157 6.47 0.24 -0.98
C GLY A 157 6.99 0.91 0.28
N TYR A 158 6.24 1.86 0.84
CA TYR A 158 6.62 2.66 2.02
C TYR A 158 7.86 3.56 1.82
N ASN A 159 8.28 3.81 0.58
CA ASN A 159 9.52 4.50 0.23
C ASN A 159 9.34 6.03 0.16
N ALA A 160 9.03 6.65 1.30
CA ALA A 160 8.81 8.10 1.40
C ALA A 160 10.06 8.90 1.81
N GLN A 161 11.21 8.28 2.09
CA GLN A 161 12.43 8.98 2.47
C GLN A 161 13.41 9.20 1.30
N PRO A 162 14.08 10.39 1.28
CA PRO A 162 13.86 11.59 2.11
C PRO A 162 12.50 12.23 1.84
N SER A 163 11.83 12.74 2.89
CA SER A 163 10.41 13.10 2.81
C SER A 163 10.13 14.60 2.65
N GLU A 164 11.17 15.46 2.71
CA GLU A 164 11.01 16.91 2.67
C GLU A 164 10.33 17.42 1.40
N GLU A 165 10.71 16.89 0.24
CA GLU A 165 10.11 17.26 -1.04
C GLU A 165 8.67 16.75 -1.16
N ILE A 166 8.37 15.56 -0.59
CA ILE A 166 7.02 15.03 -0.53
C ILE A 166 6.12 15.96 0.28
N VAL A 167 6.55 16.34 1.49
CA VAL A 167 5.81 17.26 2.38
C VAL A 167 5.56 18.60 1.70
N ARG A 168 6.59 19.16 1.03
CA ARG A 168 6.50 20.42 0.31
C ARG A 168 5.49 20.32 -0.85
N ALA A 169 5.55 19.25 -1.64
CA ALA A 169 4.65 19.04 -2.76
C ALA A 169 3.21 18.77 -2.28
N MET A 170 3.00 18.00 -1.21
CA MET A 170 1.69 17.77 -0.60
C MET A 170 1.00 19.09 -0.22
N ARG A 171 1.73 20.01 0.45
CA ARG A 171 1.19 21.34 0.79
C ARG A 171 0.72 22.11 -0.41
N GLN A 172 1.52 22.12 -1.48
CA GLN A 172 1.21 22.87 -2.69
C GLN A 172 -0.03 22.34 -3.41
N VAL A 173 -0.29 21.03 -3.38
CA VAL A 173 -1.45 20.40 -4.03
C VAL A 173 -2.66 20.22 -3.10
N GLY A 174 -2.51 20.58 -1.81
CA GLY A 174 -3.58 20.49 -0.81
C GLY A 174 -3.85 19.06 -0.32
N LEU A 175 -2.88 18.14 -0.40
CA LEU A 175 -2.90 16.88 0.32
C LEU A 175 -2.59 17.15 1.80
N LYS A 176 -3.31 16.49 2.70
CA LYS A 176 -3.29 16.79 4.14
C LYS A 176 -2.87 15.60 5.00
N VAL A 177 -2.96 14.40 4.47
CA VAL A 177 -2.65 13.17 5.21
C VAL A 177 -1.64 12.35 4.43
N ASP A 178 -0.59 11.91 5.08
CA ASP A 178 0.27 10.83 4.59
C ASP A 178 0.02 9.55 5.39
N SER A 179 0.14 8.41 4.76
CA SER A 179 0.05 7.10 5.41
C SER A 179 1.09 6.13 4.84
N SER A 180 2.33 6.61 4.75
CA SER A 180 3.44 5.83 4.19
C SER A 180 4.36 5.24 5.26
N ILE A 181 4.39 5.86 6.45
CA ILE A 181 5.34 5.50 7.51
C ILE A 181 4.80 4.35 8.36
N TYR A 182 5.67 3.50 8.85
CA TYR A 182 5.36 2.58 9.93
C TYR A 182 6.49 2.50 10.95
N PRO A 183 6.18 2.49 12.26
CA PRO A 183 7.20 2.46 13.31
C PRO A 183 8.14 1.27 13.18
N GLY A 184 9.43 1.52 13.29
CA GLY A 184 10.47 0.49 13.21
C GLY A 184 10.74 -0.03 11.80
N GLY A 185 10.17 0.60 10.77
CA GLY A 185 10.43 0.28 9.37
C GLY A 185 11.89 0.53 9.02
N PHE A 186 12.52 -0.45 8.38
CA PHE A 186 13.91 -0.34 7.95
C PHE A 186 14.17 -1.23 6.75
N GLU A 187 14.67 -0.63 5.68
CA GLU A 187 15.11 -1.36 4.50
C GLU A 187 16.31 -0.65 3.85
N THR A 188 17.33 -1.42 3.47
CA THR A 188 18.54 -0.94 2.78
C THR A 188 18.80 -1.82 1.55
N GLY A 189 17.79 -2.01 0.75
CA GLY A 189 17.87 -2.78 -0.49
C GLY A 189 18.36 -1.94 -1.66
N VAL A 190 18.55 -2.59 -2.81
CA VAL A 190 18.90 -1.91 -4.06
C VAL A 190 17.74 -1.02 -4.54
N LEU A 191 16.50 -1.48 -4.37
CA LEU A 191 15.31 -0.75 -4.79
C LEU A 191 14.74 0.06 -3.63
N SER A 192 14.54 -0.55 -2.48
CA SER A 192 13.90 0.04 -1.31
C SER A 192 14.94 0.54 -0.32
N ASN A 193 14.79 1.77 0.15
CA ASN A 193 15.75 2.35 1.10
C ASN A 193 15.06 3.41 1.97
N TYR A 194 14.79 3.05 3.23
CA TYR A 194 14.23 3.94 4.25
C TYR A 194 14.60 3.47 5.66
N ASP A 195 14.57 4.40 6.61
CA ASP A 195 14.81 4.16 8.04
C ASP A 195 13.79 4.92 8.90
N TYR A 196 12.80 4.20 9.42
CA TYR A 196 11.78 4.69 10.34
C TYR A 196 11.97 4.14 11.76
N THR A 197 13.17 3.69 12.10
CA THR A 197 13.47 3.13 13.43
C THR A 197 13.37 4.17 14.54
N SER A 198 13.51 5.46 14.21
CA SER A 198 13.33 6.58 15.15
C SER A 198 11.85 6.87 15.46
N VAL A 199 10.92 6.36 14.66
CA VAL A 199 9.48 6.60 14.87
C VAL A 199 8.99 5.80 16.06
N ALA A 200 8.42 6.47 17.06
CA ALA A 200 7.95 5.83 18.30
C ALA A 200 6.73 4.91 18.04
N PRO A 201 6.79 3.65 18.45
CA PRO A 201 5.72 2.67 18.16
C PRO A 201 4.34 2.99 18.77
N GLY A 202 4.29 3.87 19.76
CA GLY A 202 3.07 4.23 20.49
C GLY A 202 2.30 5.41 19.90
N LEU A 203 2.83 6.08 18.87
CA LEU A 203 2.15 7.21 18.24
C LEU A 203 0.98 6.72 17.37
N GLY A 204 -0.19 7.36 17.52
CA GLY A 204 -1.36 7.12 16.69
C GLY A 204 -1.26 7.88 15.39
N HIS A 205 -1.20 9.19 15.48
CA HIS A 205 -0.91 10.11 14.40
C HIS A 205 -0.06 11.25 14.95
N TRP A 206 0.56 12.02 14.06
CA TRP A 206 1.26 13.25 14.42
C TRP A 206 1.19 14.28 13.30
N TYR A 207 1.41 15.53 13.67
CA TYR A 207 1.53 16.62 12.71
C TYR A 207 2.96 16.77 12.24
N VAL A 208 3.11 17.12 10.96
CA VAL A 208 4.38 17.15 10.24
C VAL A 208 4.73 18.58 9.87
N GLU A 209 5.95 19.01 10.16
CA GLU A 209 6.45 20.30 9.72
C GLU A 209 7.16 20.20 8.37
N ASP A 210 8.23 19.43 8.28
CA ASP A 210 9.07 19.30 7.08
C ASP A 210 9.37 17.85 6.68
N ARG A 211 9.27 16.89 7.60
CA ARG A 211 9.55 15.47 7.37
C ARG A 211 8.47 14.59 7.97
N LEU A 212 8.01 13.62 7.19
CA LEU A 212 6.93 12.69 7.60
C LEU A 212 7.29 11.89 8.86
N GLU A 213 8.55 11.50 9.02
CA GLU A 213 9.03 10.68 10.14
C GLU A 213 9.21 11.44 11.46
N TYR A 214 9.06 12.76 11.47
CA TYR A 214 9.21 13.59 12.66
C TYR A 214 7.92 14.32 13.05
N SER A 215 7.52 14.13 14.31
CA SER A 215 6.40 14.88 14.87
C SER A 215 6.79 16.30 15.24
N THR A 216 5.92 17.26 14.97
CA THR A 216 6.01 18.61 15.52
C THR A 216 5.12 18.77 16.74
N HIS A 217 5.39 19.76 17.60
CA HIS A 217 4.60 20.08 18.80
C HIS A 217 3.32 20.87 18.50
N GLY A 218 3.18 21.40 17.29
CA GLY A 218 2.03 22.19 16.85
C GLY A 218 1.13 21.41 15.89
N VAL A 219 -0.09 21.91 15.70
CA VAL A 219 -0.97 21.48 14.62
C VAL A 219 -0.51 22.15 13.33
N THR A 220 -0.21 21.35 12.32
CA THR A 220 0.13 21.83 10.97
C THR A 220 -0.93 21.39 9.96
N ASP A 221 -0.71 21.70 8.72
CA ASP A 221 -1.58 21.37 7.61
C ASP A 221 -1.42 19.92 7.09
N ILE A 222 -0.37 19.21 7.53
CA ILE A 222 -0.10 17.82 7.17
C ILE A 222 -0.05 16.95 8.43
N MET A 223 -0.69 15.80 8.32
CA MET A 223 -0.72 14.76 9.35
C MET A 223 -0.17 13.45 8.79
N GLU A 224 0.74 12.83 9.51
CA GLU A 224 1.10 11.42 9.29
C GLU A 224 0.17 10.51 10.08
N LEU A 225 -0.41 9.53 9.39
CA LEU A 225 -1.25 8.48 9.96
C LEU A 225 -0.57 7.12 9.74
N PRO A 226 0.28 6.66 10.67
CA PRO A 226 1.19 5.57 10.43
C PRO A 226 0.50 4.21 10.38
N ILE A 227 0.98 3.37 9.49
CA ILE A 227 0.55 1.97 9.38
C ILE A 227 0.97 1.22 10.66
N VAL A 228 0.10 0.34 11.13
CA VAL A 228 0.41 -0.52 12.27
C VAL A 228 1.48 -1.53 11.89
N ALA A 229 2.54 -1.53 12.66
CA ALA A 229 3.56 -2.57 12.59
C ALA A 229 3.95 -3.05 13.99
N PHE A 230 4.33 -4.31 14.07
CA PHE A 230 4.86 -4.90 15.30
C PHE A 230 6.04 -5.82 15.01
N PRO A 231 7.01 -5.94 15.93
CA PRO A 231 8.10 -6.89 15.76
C PRO A 231 7.58 -8.33 15.87
N ILE A 232 7.87 -9.13 14.86
CA ILE A 232 7.63 -10.58 14.85
C ILE A 232 8.90 -11.31 14.42
N ARG A 233 9.04 -12.57 14.80
CA ARG A 233 10.13 -13.40 14.28
C ARG A 233 9.84 -13.76 12.82
N ARG A 234 10.85 -13.69 11.95
CA ARG A 234 10.70 -14.02 10.51
C ARG A 234 10.06 -15.37 10.27
N LEU A 235 10.41 -16.39 11.09
CA LEU A 235 9.79 -17.71 11.02
C LEU A 235 8.25 -17.67 11.11
N GLN A 236 7.68 -16.75 11.91
CA GLN A 236 6.23 -16.63 12.08
C GLN A 236 5.54 -16.11 10.83
N LYS A 237 6.26 -15.35 10.02
CA LYS A 237 5.82 -14.83 8.71
C LYS A 237 5.64 -15.99 7.71
N TYR A 238 6.54 -16.96 7.71
CA TYR A 238 6.51 -18.09 6.77
C TYR A 238 5.56 -19.22 7.20
N LEU A 239 5.19 -19.31 8.46
CA LEU A 239 4.26 -20.34 8.96
C LEU A 239 2.77 -19.97 8.77
N SER A 240 2.46 -18.90 8.06
CA SER A 240 1.08 -18.57 7.69
C SER A 240 0.64 -19.45 6.51
N SER A 241 -0.45 -20.25 6.71
CA SER A 241 -1.04 -21.07 5.65
C SER A 241 -1.44 -20.23 4.43
N ASP A 242 -1.98 -19.06 4.65
CA ASP A 242 -2.47 -18.18 3.58
C ASP A 242 -1.30 -17.58 2.80
N ARG A 243 -0.20 -17.22 3.48
CA ARG A 243 1.03 -16.78 2.81
C ARG A 243 1.71 -17.91 2.02
N ILE A 244 1.70 -19.13 2.55
CA ILE A 244 2.21 -20.30 1.81
C ILE A 244 1.36 -20.52 0.56
N LYS A 245 0.03 -20.44 0.65
CA LYS A 245 -0.86 -20.51 -0.52
C LYS A 245 -0.58 -19.39 -1.51
N ALA A 246 -0.45 -18.13 -1.06
CA ALA A 246 -0.10 -16.99 -1.90
C ALA A 246 1.24 -17.21 -2.62
N LEU A 247 2.27 -17.70 -1.94
CA LEU A 247 3.55 -18.05 -2.55
C LEU A 247 3.43 -19.15 -3.61
N PHE A 248 2.54 -20.14 -3.41
CA PHE A 248 2.28 -21.18 -4.41
C PHE A 248 1.50 -20.66 -5.62
N GLN A 249 0.55 -19.76 -5.41
CA GLN A 249 -0.22 -19.11 -6.50
C GLN A 249 0.66 -18.12 -7.28
N ASN A 250 1.54 -17.39 -6.59
CA ASN A 250 2.41 -16.36 -7.16
C ASN A 250 3.80 -16.87 -7.60
N ARG A 251 3.99 -18.17 -7.77
CA ARG A 251 5.28 -18.77 -8.16
C ARG A 251 5.93 -18.18 -9.43
N LYS A 252 5.19 -17.37 -10.19
CA LYS A 252 5.68 -16.66 -11.38
C LYS A 252 6.05 -15.19 -11.13
N SER A 253 5.78 -14.64 -9.94
CA SER A 253 6.11 -13.24 -9.62
C SER A 253 7.56 -13.13 -9.15
N ALA A 254 8.36 -12.36 -9.90
CA ALA A 254 9.77 -12.12 -9.60
C ALA A 254 10.01 -11.18 -8.39
N ALA A 255 8.97 -10.58 -7.81
CA ALA A 255 9.10 -9.59 -6.73
C ALA A 255 9.73 -10.17 -5.44
N ASP A 256 9.49 -11.45 -5.14
CA ASP A 256 10.13 -12.12 -3.99
C ASP A 256 11.61 -12.50 -4.23
N THR A 257 12.08 -12.43 -5.46
CA THR A 257 13.45 -12.83 -5.80
C THR A 257 14.51 -11.82 -5.35
N TYR A 258 14.13 -10.55 -5.17
CA TYR A 258 15.06 -9.50 -4.72
C TYR A 258 15.32 -9.53 -3.21
N SER A 259 14.32 -9.85 -2.39
CA SER A 259 14.52 -10.07 -0.94
C SER A 259 15.30 -11.34 -0.62
N ALA A 260 15.21 -12.37 -1.48
CA ALA A 260 15.88 -13.65 -1.26
C ALA A 260 17.41 -13.62 -1.52
N LYS A 261 17.91 -12.66 -2.31
CA LYS A 261 19.35 -12.57 -2.64
C LYS A 261 20.23 -12.12 -1.48
N THR A 262 19.68 -11.46 -0.46
CA THR A 262 20.41 -11.11 0.76
C THR A 262 20.52 -12.29 1.76
N ALA A 263 19.70 -13.32 1.62
CA ALA A 263 19.69 -14.48 2.53
C ALA A 263 20.83 -15.50 2.30
N ASN A 264 21.68 -15.31 1.30
CA ASN A 264 22.67 -16.33 0.89
C ASN A 264 24.09 -16.15 1.45
N LYS A 265 24.26 -15.31 2.48
CA LYS A 265 25.56 -15.17 3.18
C LYS A 265 25.49 -15.84 4.56
N GLY A 266 25.76 -17.14 4.62
CA GLY A 266 25.98 -17.85 5.87
C GLY A 266 25.59 -19.32 5.80
N GLY A 267 26.38 -20.21 6.40
CA GLY A 267 26.09 -21.63 6.54
C GLY A 267 24.78 -21.86 7.32
N ILE A 268 24.50 -23.12 7.71
CA ILE A 268 23.27 -23.53 8.42
C ILE A 268 22.92 -22.61 9.60
N TRP A 269 23.90 -22.16 10.37
CA TRP A 269 23.73 -21.21 11.48
C TRP A 269 23.25 -19.83 11.05
N GLY A 270 23.73 -19.32 9.91
CA GLY A 270 23.26 -18.05 9.36
C GLY A 270 21.80 -18.12 8.90
N LYS A 271 21.36 -19.27 8.38
CA LYS A 271 19.94 -19.47 8.03
C LYS A 271 19.05 -19.56 9.26
N ILE A 272 19.50 -20.25 10.33
CA ILE A 272 18.74 -20.33 11.59
C ILE A 272 18.64 -18.93 12.23
N SER A 273 19.75 -18.19 12.31
CA SER A 273 19.78 -16.82 12.81
C SER A 273 18.80 -15.92 12.04
N TYR A 274 18.79 -15.98 10.71
CA TYR A 274 17.87 -15.24 9.86
C TYR A 274 16.39 -15.48 10.21
N PHE A 275 16.00 -16.74 10.49
CA PHE A 275 14.62 -17.07 10.81
C PHE A 275 14.17 -16.67 12.22
N VAL A 276 15.11 -16.53 13.16
CA VAL A 276 14.81 -16.15 14.55
C VAL A 276 14.89 -14.63 14.78
N GLU A 277 15.48 -13.86 13.86
CA GLU A 277 15.55 -12.42 13.95
C GLU A 277 14.17 -11.79 14.01
N LEU A 278 14.07 -10.71 14.81
CA LEU A 278 12.87 -9.87 14.87
C LEU A 278 12.87 -8.92 13.67
N GLU A 279 11.75 -8.88 13.00
CA GLU A 279 11.47 -7.94 11.91
C GLU A 279 10.18 -7.19 12.21
N TRP A 280 10.14 -5.90 11.96
CA TRP A 280 8.92 -5.13 12.01
C TRP A 280 8.03 -5.49 10.83
N GLN A 281 6.84 -5.97 11.11
CA GLN A 281 5.87 -6.39 10.11
C GLN A 281 4.65 -5.49 10.17
N THR A 282 4.33 -4.85 9.05
CA THR A 282 3.07 -4.14 8.85
C THR A 282 1.89 -5.10 8.94
N TRP A 283 0.75 -4.63 9.44
CA TRP A 283 -0.44 -5.48 9.49
C TRP A 283 -1.13 -5.54 8.13
N ASP A 284 -0.68 -6.48 7.30
CA ASP A 284 -1.34 -6.82 6.04
C ASP A 284 -2.41 -7.88 6.28
N PHE A 285 -3.67 -7.46 6.27
CA PHE A 285 -4.78 -8.36 6.55
C PHE A 285 -5.11 -9.33 5.40
N CYS A 286 -4.61 -9.09 4.20
CA CYS A 286 -4.71 -10.03 3.08
C CYS A 286 -3.75 -11.22 3.22
N LEU A 287 -2.63 -11.04 3.92
CA LEU A 287 -1.57 -12.04 4.09
C LEU A 287 -1.58 -12.75 5.45
N PHE A 288 -2.27 -12.20 6.45
CA PHE A 288 -2.19 -12.71 7.81
C PHE A 288 -3.08 -13.91 8.03
N SER A 289 -2.54 -14.91 8.73
CA SER A 289 -3.32 -16.03 9.28
C SER A 289 -4.14 -15.59 10.49
N LYS A 290 -5.18 -16.36 10.83
CA LYS A 290 -6.00 -16.16 12.05
C LYS A 290 -5.14 -16.01 13.32
N ASN A 291 -4.03 -16.75 13.42
CA ASN A 291 -3.12 -16.66 14.57
C ASN A 291 -2.34 -15.35 14.62
N LEU A 292 -1.90 -14.82 13.47
CA LEU A 292 -1.25 -13.53 13.41
C LEU A 292 -2.23 -12.41 13.74
N HIS A 293 -3.46 -12.44 13.20
CA HIS A 293 -4.51 -11.49 13.56
C HIS A 293 -4.75 -11.48 15.08
N ARG A 294 -4.90 -12.65 15.71
CA ARG A 294 -5.09 -12.74 17.19
C ARG A 294 -3.93 -12.11 17.95
N ARG A 295 -2.69 -12.30 17.52
CA ARG A 295 -1.52 -11.70 18.17
C ARG A 295 -1.49 -10.19 18.05
N PHE A 296 -1.81 -9.69 16.86
CA PHE A 296 -1.84 -8.24 16.62
C PHE A 296 -2.98 -7.57 17.39
N LEU A 297 -4.16 -8.18 17.43
CA LEU A 297 -5.27 -7.70 18.26
C LEU A 297 -4.88 -7.56 19.72
N LYS A 298 -4.29 -8.59 20.34
CA LYS A 298 -3.78 -8.52 21.71
C LYS A 298 -2.77 -7.39 21.92
N ARG A 299 -1.92 -7.13 20.93
CA ARG A 299 -0.97 -6.01 20.99
C ARG A 299 -1.66 -4.66 20.88
N ILE A 300 -2.67 -4.52 20.01
CA ILE A 300 -3.50 -3.31 19.97
C ILE A 300 -4.18 -3.08 21.33
N GLU A 301 -4.78 -4.11 21.93
CA GLU A 301 -5.44 -4.03 23.23
C GLU A 301 -4.51 -3.51 24.32
N SER A 302 -3.23 -3.95 24.30
CA SER A 302 -2.23 -3.53 25.28
C SER A 302 -1.67 -2.11 25.04
N GLN A 303 -1.87 -1.51 23.86
CA GLN A 303 -1.40 -0.15 23.57
C GLN A 303 -2.22 0.88 24.35
N ARG A 304 -1.54 1.61 25.25
CA ARG A 304 -2.13 2.74 25.98
C ARG A 304 -1.82 4.04 25.22
N GLY A 305 -2.80 4.90 25.05
CA GLY A 305 -2.62 6.22 24.42
C GLY A 305 -2.88 6.25 22.92
N ARG A 306 -2.45 5.25 22.14
CA ARG A 306 -2.76 5.17 20.70
C ARG A 306 -4.22 4.87 20.47
N LYS A 307 -4.88 5.67 19.62
CA LYS A 307 -6.32 5.54 19.32
C LYS A 307 -6.57 4.99 17.93
N GLU A 308 -5.77 5.39 16.94
CA GLU A 308 -5.91 5.03 15.54
C GLU A 308 -4.94 3.90 15.17
N PHE A 309 -5.43 2.92 14.41
CA PHE A 309 -4.66 1.75 13.97
C PHE A 309 -4.94 1.49 12.49
N VAL A 310 -4.02 1.87 11.63
CA VAL A 310 -4.14 1.68 10.19
C VAL A 310 -3.65 0.29 9.81
N LEU A 311 -4.53 -0.51 9.24
CA LEU A 311 -4.23 -1.80 8.64
C LEU A 311 -4.11 -1.63 7.13
N VAL A 312 -3.16 -2.31 6.52
CA VAL A 312 -3.01 -2.38 5.07
C VAL A 312 -3.49 -3.72 4.54
N GLY A 313 -4.03 -3.73 3.35
CA GLY A 313 -4.34 -4.94 2.60
C GLY A 313 -3.97 -4.75 1.13
N HIS A 314 -3.37 -5.78 0.54
CA HIS A 314 -3.01 -5.79 -0.88
C HIS A 314 -3.92 -6.79 -1.61
N PRO A 315 -4.89 -6.35 -2.42
CA PRO A 315 -5.76 -7.24 -3.20
C PRO A 315 -4.98 -8.28 -3.99
N LYS A 316 -3.87 -7.89 -4.62
CA LYS A 316 -2.98 -8.78 -5.37
C LYS A 316 -2.42 -9.97 -4.58
N SER A 317 -2.37 -9.85 -3.26
CA SER A 317 -1.87 -10.88 -2.34
C SER A 317 -2.99 -11.61 -1.60
N TYR A 318 -4.25 -11.26 -1.88
CA TYR A 318 -5.40 -11.86 -1.23
C TYR A 318 -5.64 -13.29 -1.69
N VAL A 319 -5.82 -14.20 -0.75
CA VAL A 319 -5.98 -15.64 -1.04
C VAL A 319 -7.36 -16.14 -0.66
N SER A 320 -7.89 -15.70 0.49
CA SER A 320 -9.22 -16.09 0.95
C SER A 320 -9.75 -15.18 2.04
N GLY A 321 -11.08 -15.03 2.08
CA GLY A 321 -11.76 -14.21 3.10
C GLY A 321 -11.80 -14.80 4.50
N GLU A 322 -11.42 -16.06 4.72
CA GLU A 322 -11.58 -16.71 6.04
C GLU A 322 -10.82 -16.02 7.16
N SER A 323 -9.56 -15.67 6.90
CA SER A 323 -8.71 -15.03 7.90
C SER A 323 -9.16 -13.62 8.21
N PHE A 324 -9.55 -12.88 7.18
CA PHE A 324 -10.07 -11.53 7.32
C PHE A 324 -11.45 -11.50 7.98
N ASN A 325 -12.38 -12.40 7.60
CA ASN A 325 -13.67 -12.54 8.28
C ASN A 325 -13.49 -12.85 9.79
N TYR A 326 -12.50 -13.68 10.13
CA TYR A 326 -12.14 -13.93 11.53
C TYR A 326 -11.71 -12.63 12.23
N LEU A 327 -10.80 -11.85 11.61
CA LEU A 327 -10.37 -10.57 12.17
C LEU A 327 -11.57 -9.66 12.46
N ILE A 328 -12.41 -9.43 11.46
CA ILE A 328 -13.57 -8.54 11.59
C ILE A 328 -14.55 -9.03 12.65
N GLY A 329 -14.77 -10.34 12.76
CA GLY A 329 -15.59 -10.93 13.83
C GLY A 329 -15.04 -10.61 15.24
N GLN A 330 -13.72 -10.60 15.40
CA GLN A 330 -13.10 -10.26 16.69
C GLN A 330 -13.15 -8.76 17.01
N LEU A 331 -13.24 -7.90 16.01
CA LEU A 331 -13.34 -6.44 16.22
C LEU A 331 -14.73 -5.99 16.67
N LYS A 332 -15.73 -6.84 16.47
CA LYS A 332 -17.13 -6.57 16.87
C LYS A 332 -17.52 -7.18 18.21
N SER A 333 -16.75 -8.15 18.71
CA SER A 333 -16.92 -8.76 20.03
C SER A 333 -16.25 -7.94 21.13
#